data_ad7ee5a02daa8cb30d3240346855d264
#
_entry.id   ad7ee5a02daa8cb30d3240346855d264
#
_cell.length_a   1.000
_cell.length_b   1.000
_cell.length_c   1.000
_cell.angle_alpha   90.00
_cell.angle_beta   90.00
_cell.angle_gamma   90.00
#
_symmetry.space_group_name_H-M   'P 1'
#
loop_
_entity.id
_entity.type
_entity.pdbx_description
1 polymer ?
#
loop_
_entity_poly.entity_id
_entity_poly.type
_entity_poly.pdbx_seq_one_letter_code
_entity_poly.pdbx_strand_id
1 'polypeptide(L)'
;DHSTFWGYNMSKKDPEFSESPGTNYFNEEANSGYNLQWQNTLTYSKRFGDVHSLTVLLGSDALRGGLGRTLRGRRYNYLFEDNIDTWTLQMGENNNQRQTESWYWGETALFGVFGRVDYGFADKYLFTGIVRRDGASRFSQSQRYGTFPSASFGWRVSEEAFMENTR
;
A
#
# COMPACT_ATOMS: atom_id res chain seq x y z
N ASP A 1 -7.77 3.17 -6.08
CA ASP A 1 -6.92 2.91 -7.26
C ASP A 1 -7.28 1.59 -7.91
N HIS A 2 -7.42 1.59 -9.22
CA HIS A 2 -7.60 0.40 -10.04
C HIS A 2 -6.33 0.15 -10.83
N SER A 3 -5.82 -1.09 -10.80
CA SER A 3 -4.65 -1.51 -11.56
C SER A 3 -4.96 -2.72 -12.42
N THR A 4 -4.50 -2.67 -13.66
CA THR A 4 -4.52 -3.81 -14.58
C THR A 4 -3.11 -4.05 -15.08
N PHE A 5 -2.71 -5.30 -15.15
CA PHE A 5 -1.45 -5.72 -15.72
C PHE A 5 -1.70 -6.88 -16.67
N TRP A 6 -1.08 -6.80 -17.84
CA TRP A 6 -0.97 -7.89 -18.77
C TRP A 6 0.51 -8.16 -19.05
N GLY A 7 0.90 -9.41 -19.07
CA GLY A 7 2.27 -9.80 -19.32
C GLY A 7 2.37 -11.22 -19.83
N TYR A 8 3.52 -11.54 -20.38
CA TYR A 8 3.83 -12.89 -20.83
C TYR A 8 5.20 -13.34 -20.32
N ASN A 9 5.36 -14.63 -20.20
CA ASN A 9 6.64 -15.29 -19.91
C ASN A 9 6.74 -16.54 -20.78
N MET A 10 7.95 -16.81 -21.28
CA MET A 10 8.19 -17.94 -22.15
C MET A 10 9.46 -18.68 -21.76
N SER A 11 9.55 -19.94 -22.14
CA SER A 11 10.77 -20.73 -22.12
C SER A 11 10.97 -21.38 -23.49
N LYS A 12 12.13 -21.15 -24.09
CA LYS A 12 12.56 -21.85 -25.30
C LYS A 12 13.18 -23.20 -24.93
N LYS A 13 13.08 -24.15 -25.84
CA LYS A 13 13.86 -25.36 -25.78
C LYS A 13 15.30 -25.02 -26.24
N ASP A 14 16.26 -25.16 -25.34
CA ASP A 14 17.66 -25.02 -25.73
C ASP A 14 18.18 -26.37 -26.20
N PRO A 15 18.55 -26.52 -27.51
CA PRO A 15 19.04 -27.76 -28.06
C PRO A 15 20.42 -28.14 -27.54
N GLU A 16 21.20 -27.20 -26.97
CA GLU A 16 22.57 -27.46 -26.51
C GLU A 16 22.64 -27.97 -25.06
N PHE A 17 21.60 -27.73 -24.24
CA PHE A 17 21.50 -28.22 -22.87
C PHE A 17 20.60 -29.45 -22.79
N SER A 18 21.17 -30.64 -23.04
CA SER A 18 20.41 -31.90 -23.06
C SER A 18 19.95 -32.42 -21.69
N GLU A 19 20.23 -31.73 -20.61
CA GLU A 19 19.80 -32.15 -19.27
C GLU A 19 18.34 -31.74 -18.89
N SER A 20 17.71 -30.91 -19.70
CA SER A 20 16.30 -30.57 -19.54
C SER A 20 15.57 -30.92 -20.83
N PRO A 21 14.89 -32.04 -20.92
CA PRO A 21 13.99 -32.35 -22.05
C PRO A 21 12.72 -31.48 -21.95
N GLY A 22 12.92 -30.18 -21.71
CA GLY A 22 11.85 -29.21 -21.56
C GLY A 22 11.22 -28.93 -22.91
N THR A 23 9.94 -29.15 -22.99
CA THR A 23 9.08 -28.59 -24.02
C THR A 23 9.09 -27.07 -23.85
N ASN A 24 9.22 -26.33 -24.97
CA ASN A 24 9.02 -24.88 -24.93
C ASN A 24 7.59 -24.57 -24.45
N TYR A 25 7.43 -23.44 -23.78
CA TYR A 25 6.12 -23.00 -23.31
C TYR A 25 5.95 -21.49 -23.44
N PHE A 26 4.71 -21.07 -23.48
CA PHE A 26 4.30 -19.68 -23.38
C PHE A 26 3.22 -19.52 -22.32
N ASN A 27 3.42 -18.55 -21.42
CA ASN A 27 2.44 -18.13 -20.44
C ASN A 27 1.93 -16.74 -20.79
N GLU A 28 0.64 -16.57 -20.69
CA GLU A 28 0.00 -15.28 -20.74
C GLU A 28 -0.77 -15.05 -19.44
N GLU A 29 -0.54 -13.89 -18.82
CA GLU A 29 -1.10 -13.56 -17.51
C GLU A 29 -1.78 -12.20 -17.55
N ALA A 30 -3.01 -12.16 -17.07
CA ALA A 30 -3.77 -10.94 -16.87
C ALA A 30 -4.12 -10.77 -15.40
N ASN A 31 -3.75 -9.62 -14.85
CA ASN A 31 -4.02 -9.23 -13.47
C ASN A 31 -4.96 -8.03 -13.45
N SER A 32 -5.98 -8.08 -12.62
CA SER A 32 -6.84 -6.94 -12.36
C SER A 32 -7.11 -6.84 -10.88
N GLY A 33 -6.90 -5.65 -10.32
CA GLY A 33 -7.11 -5.42 -8.89
C GLY A 33 -7.38 -3.98 -8.55
N TYR A 34 -7.88 -3.75 -7.34
CA TYR A 34 -8.14 -2.42 -6.81
C TYR A 34 -7.85 -2.34 -5.32
N ASN A 35 -7.53 -1.13 -4.89
CA ASN A 35 -7.38 -0.76 -3.49
C ASN A 35 -8.44 0.29 -3.16
N LEU A 36 -9.07 0.16 -2.00
CA LEU A 36 -10.01 1.11 -1.45
C LEU A 36 -9.35 1.80 -0.25
N GLN A 37 -9.35 3.13 -0.28
CA GLN A 37 -8.91 3.94 0.85
C GLN A 37 -10.03 4.91 1.23
N TRP A 38 -10.28 4.99 2.53
CA TRP A 38 -11.24 5.90 3.12
C TRP A 38 -10.57 6.62 4.28
N GLN A 39 -10.55 7.96 4.21
CA GLN A 39 -9.96 8.79 5.25
C GLN A 39 -10.92 9.91 5.63
N ASN A 40 -11.10 10.12 6.94
CA ASN A 40 -11.87 11.22 7.49
C ASN A 40 -11.06 11.96 8.53
N THR A 41 -11.17 13.27 8.55
CA THR A 41 -10.58 14.13 9.56
C THR A 41 -11.57 15.22 9.98
N LEU A 42 -11.59 15.51 11.26
CA LEU A 42 -12.33 16.61 11.86
C LEU A 42 -11.35 17.48 12.63
N THR A 43 -11.29 18.74 12.28
CA THR A 43 -10.41 19.72 12.95
C THR A 43 -11.25 20.80 13.61
N TYR A 44 -10.96 21.06 14.88
CA TYR A 44 -11.51 22.17 15.64
C TYR A 44 -10.37 23.06 16.12
N SER A 45 -10.45 24.36 15.82
CA SER A 45 -9.45 25.34 16.24
C SER A 45 -10.13 26.51 16.92
N LYS A 46 -9.60 26.93 18.06
CA LYS A 46 -10.10 28.07 18.81
C LYS A 46 -8.98 28.79 19.52
N ARG A 47 -9.09 30.13 19.57
CA ARG A 47 -8.25 31.00 20.39
C ARG A 47 -9.09 31.54 21.56
N PHE A 48 -8.53 31.53 22.77
CA PHE A 48 -9.19 31.99 23.98
C PHE A 48 -8.36 33.08 24.63
N GLY A 49 -8.96 34.24 24.94
CA GLY A 49 -8.34 35.30 25.70
C GLY A 49 -6.98 35.75 25.13
N ASP A 50 -6.83 35.81 23.81
CA ASP A 50 -5.66 36.25 23.05
C ASP A 50 -4.32 35.52 23.33
N VAL A 51 -4.23 34.78 24.42
CA VAL A 51 -3.01 34.08 24.86
C VAL A 51 -3.05 32.55 24.71
N HIS A 52 -4.23 31.98 24.56
CA HIS A 52 -4.39 30.52 24.45
C HIS A 52 -4.84 30.14 23.03
N SER A 53 -4.12 29.26 22.39
CA SER A 53 -4.51 28.65 21.10
C SER A 53 -4.68 27.14 21.30
N LEU A 54 -5.79 26.58 20.81
CA LEU A 54 -6.09 25.16 20.85
C LEU A 54 -6.52 24.70 19.48
N THR A 55 -5.88 23.65 19.00
CA THR A 55 -6.33 22.90 17.85
C THR A 55 -6.45 21.42 18.21
N VAL A 56 -7.62 20.86 17.94
CA VAL A 56 -7.89 19.43 18.12
C VAL A 56 -8.20 18.83 16.75
N LEU A 57 -7.53 17.77 16.41
CA LEU A 57 -7.77 17.00 15.19
C LEU A 57 -8.11 15.57 15.58
N LEU A 58 -9.20 15.06 15.05
CA LEU A 58 -9.58 13.65 15.13
C LEU A 58 -9.64 13.07 13.72
N GLY A 59 -9.18 11.84 13.57
CA GLY A 59 -9.18 11.20 12.27
C GLY A 59 -9.33 9.70 12.34
N SER A 60 -9.79 9.17 11.23
CA SER A 60 -9.81 7.73 10.97
C SER A 60 -9.38 7.46 9.54
N ASP A 61 -8.66 6.38 9.33
CA ASP A 61 -8.31 5.86 8.02
C ASP A 61 -8.61 4.37 7.93
N ALA A 62 -9.01 3.95 6.76
CA ALA A 62 -9.22 2.55 6.43
C ALA A 62 -8.65 2.29 5.03
N LEU A 63 -7.85 1.26 4.92
CA LEU A 63 -7.31 0.78 3.66
C LEU A 63 -7.70 -0.69 3.50
N ARG A 64 -8.22 -1.02 2.33
CA ARG A 64 -8.48 -2.40 1.92
C ARG A 64 -7.76 -2.64 0.61
N GLY A 65 -6.77 -3.51 0.64
CA GLY A 65 -5.89 -3.83 -0.49
C GLY A 65 -5.91 -5.30 -0.84
N GLY A 66 -5.30 -5.62 -1.99
CA GLY A 66 -5.25 -7.00 -2.47
C GLY A 66 -6.57 -7.52 -3.04
N LEU A 67 -7.54 -6.62 -3.31
CA LEU A 67 -8.80 -7.00 -3.94
C LEU A 67 -8.57 -7.19 -5.45
N GLY A 68 -8.11 -8.38 -5.82
CA GLY A 68 -7.75 -8.63 -7.19
C GLY A 68 -7.79 -10.10 -7.57
N ARG A 69 -7.64 -10.32 -8.87
CA ARG A 69 -7.67 -11.64 -9.49
C ARG A 69 -6.60 -11.75 -10.55
N THR A 70 -5.96 -12.90 -10.60
CA THR A 70 -5.07 -13.32 -11.68
C THR A 70 -5.75 -14.38 -12.53
N LEU A 71 -5.59 -14.26 -13.83
CA LEU A 71 -5.89 -15.28 -14.82
C LEU A 71 -4.59 -15.60 -15.55
N ARG A 72 -4.21 -16.86 -15.63
CA ARG A 72 -3.02 -17.35 -16.34
C ARG A 72 -3.39 -18.49 -17.27
N GLY A 73 -2.90 -18.40 -18.49
CA GLY A 73 -2.93 -19.48 -19.46
C GLY A 73 -1.52 -19.96 -19.79
N ARG A 74 -1.36 -21.26 -19.99
CA ARG A 74 -0.09 -21.86 -20.45
C ARG A 74 -0.35 -22.85 -21.58
N ARG A 75 0.53 -22.80 -22.60
CA ARG A 75 0.59 -23.75 -23.72
C ARG A 75 2.02 -24.16 -23.93
N TYR A 76 2.20 -25.32 -24.50
CA TYR A 76 3.46 -25.98 -24.76
C TYR A 76 3.62 -26.31 -26.26
N ASN A 77 4.83 -26.71 -26.66
CA ASN A 77 5.15 -27.23 -27.98
C ASN A 77 4.84 -26.26 -29.14
N TYR A 78 5.42 -25.05 -29.02
CA TYR A 78 5.36 -24.09 -30.12
C TYR A 78 6.31 -24.51 -31.25
N LEU A 79 5.80 -24.56 -32.46
CA LEU A 79 6.54 -25.07 -33.64
C LEU A 79 7.49 -24.05 -34.24
N PHE A 80 7.21 -22.74 -34.05
CA PHE A 80 7.97 -21.66 -34.66
C PHE A 80 8.56 -20.80 -33.55
N GLU A 81 9.89 -20.82 -33.40
CA GLU A 81 10.59 -20.10 -32.34
C GLU A 81 11.13 -18.73 -32.74
N ASP A 82 11.05 -18.38 -34.03
CA ASP A 82 11.77 -17.23 -34.60
C ASP A 82 11.12 -15.87 -34.29
N ASN A 83 9.83 -15.83 -34.03
CA ASN A 83 9.12 -14.58 -33.75
C ASN A 83 8.24 -14.66 -32.51
N ILE A 84 8.88 -14.58 -31.37
CA ILE A 84 8.27 -14.74 -30.03
C ILE A 84 7.20 -13.69 -29.72
N ASP A 85 7.37 -12.48 -30.22
CA ASP A 85 6.44 -11.37 -29.96
C ASP A 85 5.04 -11.60 -30.57
N THR A 86 4.94 -12.54 -31.49
CA THR A 86 3.67 -12.93 -32.11
C THR A 86 3.02 -14.16 -31.46
N TRP A 87 3.66 -14.76 -30.46
CA TRP A 87 3.10 -15.95 -29.83
C TRP A 87 1.83 -15.62 -29.05
N THR A 88 0.86 -16.49 -29.19
CA THR A 88 -0.40 -16.46 -28.45
C THR A 88 -0.71 -17.84 -27.90
N LEU A 89 -1.60 -17.92 -26.90
CA LEU A 89 -2.03 -19.21 -26.34
C LEU A 89 -2.67 -20.16 -27.34
N GLN A 90 -3.14 -19.67 -28.49
CA GLN A 90 -3.75 -20.50 -29.54
C GLN A 90 -2.73 -21.21 -30.43
N MET A 91 -1.49 -20.70 -30.47
CA MET A 91 -0.44 -21.23 -31.38
C MET A 91 0.25 -22.47 -30.82
N GLY A 92 0.15 -22.71 -29.52
CA GLY A 92 0.71 -23.91 -28.89
C GLY A 92 -0.15 -25.15 -29.17
N GLU A 93 0.44 -26.31 -28.94
CA GLU A 93 -0.24 -27.59 -29.15
C GLU A 93 -1.50 -27.73 -28.26
N ASN A 94 -2.59 -28.12 -28.87
CA ASN A 94 -3.86 -28.33 -28.16
C ASN A 94 -3.91 -29.78 -27.62
N ASN A 95 -3.12 -30.04 -26.60
CA ASN A 95 -3.06 -31.32 -25.93
C ASN A 95 -3.50 -31.24 -24.47
N ASN A 96 -3.39 -32.36 -23.74
CA ASN A 96 -3.76 -32.45 -22.33
C ASN A 96 -2.81 -31.67 -21.38
N GLN A 97 -1.70 -31.11 -21.88
CA GLN A 97 -0.75 -30.31 -21.09
C GLN A 97 -1.15 -28.83 -21.00
N ARG A 98 -2.19 -28.39 -21.68
CA ARG A 98 -2.70 -27.02 -21.54
C ARG A 98 -3.14 -26.76 -20.11
N GLN A 99 -2.71 -25.61 -19.58
CA GLN A 99 -3.07 -25.17 -18.22
C GLN A 99 -3.81 -23.84 -18.29
N THR A 100 -4.83 -23.72 -17.47
CA THR A 100 -5.54 -22.45 -17.25
C THR A 100 -5.83 -22.37 -15.77
N GLU A 101 -5.36 -21.31 -15.13
CA GLU A 101 -5.46 -21.10 -13.69
C GLU A 101 -6.03 -19.72 -13.41
N SER A 102 -6.76 -19.60 -12.33
CA SER A 102 -7.13 -18.30 -11.80
C SER A 102 -7.23 -18.35 -10.29
N TRP A 103 -6.83 -17.26 -9.65
CA TRP A 103 -6.90 -17.13 -8.20
C TRP A 103 -7.18 -15.71 -7.77
N TYR A 104 -7.73 -15.56 -6.57
CA TYR A 104 -7.85 -14.26 -5.94
C TYR A 104 -6.58 -13.95 -5.15
N TRP A 105 -6.24 -12.66 -5.07
CA TRP A 105 -5.13 -12.20 -4.25
C TRP A 105 -5.50 -12.27 -2.77
N GLY A 106 -4.46 -12.29 -1.92
CA GLY A 106 -4.66 -12.22 -0.47
C GLY A 106 -5.08 -10.81 -0.06
N GLU A 107 -6.31 -10.69 0.43
CA GLU A 107 -6.84 -9.43 0.92
C GLU A 107 -6.09 -8.95 2.17
N THR A 108 -5.79 -7.65 2.23
CA THR A 108 -5.24 -6.97 3.39
C THR A 108 -6.11 -5.79 3.79
N ALA A 109 -6.35 -5.63 5.08
CA ALA A 109 -7.06 -4.50 5.61
C ALA A 109 -6.24 -3.82 6.71
N LEU A 110 -6.19 -2.49 6.67
CA LEU A 110 -5.64 -1.63 7.71
C LEU A 110 -6.75 -0.69 8.18
N PHE A 111 -6.81 -0.45 9.47
CA PHE A 111 -7.73 0.51 10.07
C PHE A 111 -7.02 1.27 11.17
N GLY A 112 -7.12 2.59 11.15
CA GLY A 112 -6.51 3.47 12.13
C GLY A 112 -7.47 4.54 12.62
N VAL A 113 -7.33 4.89 13.88
CA VAL A 113 -7.96 6.08 14.47
C VAL A 113 -6.88 6.88 15.17
N PHE A 114 -6.96 8.20 15.07
CA PHE A 114 -5.98 9.07 15.68
C PHE A 114 -6.60 10.37 16.22
N GLY A 115 -5.97 10.88 17.26
CA GLY A 115 -6.27 12.19 17.79
C GLY A 115 -5.00 12.99 18.01
N ARG A 116 -5.05 14.28 17.73
CA ARG A 116 -3.97 15.24 17.95
C ARG A 116 -4.52 16.46 18.64
N VAL A 117 -3.79 16.94 19.63
CA VAL A 117 -4.05 18.20 20.33
C VAL A 117 -2.81 19.05 20.25
N ASP A 118 -2.96 20.24 19.66
CA ASP A 118 -1.93 21.29 19.67
C ASP A 118 -2.43 22.40 20.58
N TYR A 119 -1.62 22.76 21.58
CA TYR A 119 -1.90 23.84 22.50
C TYR A 119 -0.75 24.82 22.53
N GLY A 120 -1.06 26.09 22.35
CA GLY A 120 -0.13 27.20 22.48
C GLY A 120 -0.54 28.15 23.59
N PHE A 121 0.45 28.61 24.38
CA PHE A 121 0.28 29.60 25.39
C PHE A 121 1.18 30.83 25.12
N ALA A 122 0.54 32.00 25.04
CA ALA A 122 1.16 33.29 24.78
C ALA A 122 2.05 33.30 23.50
N ASP A 123 1.74 32.42 22.54
CA ASP A 123 2.58 32.16 21.36
C ASP A 123 4.03 31.78 21.65
N LYS A 124 4.39 31.51 22.90
CA LYS A 124 5.72 31.18 23.40
C LYS A 124 5.92 29.70 23.69
N TYR A 125 4.95 29.09 24.36
CA TYR A 125 5.00 27.69 24.78
C TYR A 125 4.05 26.88 23.93
N LEU A 126 4.57 25.87 23.25
CA LEU A 126 3.84 25.03 22.33
C LEU A 126 3.87 23.59 22.83
N PHE A 127 2.73 22.98 22.93
CA PHE A 127 2.59 21.58 23.29
C PHE A 127 1.79 20.83 22.23
N THR A 128 2.29 19.66 21.80
CA THR A 128 1.55 18.75 20.92
C THR A 128 1.47 17.38 21.55
N GLY A 129 0.26 16.84 21.62
CA GLY A 129 0.01 15.45 22.01
C GLY A 129 -0.68 14.70 20.89
N ILE A 130 -0.23 13.50 20.58
CA ILE A 130 -0.82 12.63 19.56
C ILE A 130 -1.03 11.25 20.15
N VAL A 131 -2.16 10.65 19.84
CA VAL A 131 -2.43 9.24 20.07
C VAL A 131 -2.97 8.63 18.79
N ARG A 132 -2.38 7.51 18.38
CA ARG A 132 -2.84 6.74 17.22
C ARG A 132 -3.00 5.29 17.60
N ARG A 133 -4.09 4.68 17.15
CA ARG A 133 -4.33 3.25 17.28
C ARG A 133 -4.56 2.65 15.91
N ASP A 134 -3.68 1.74 15.52
CA ASP A 134 -3.71 1.07 14.22
C ASP A 134 -3.95 -0.42 14.37
N GLY A 135 -4.71 -0.97 13.44
CA GLY A 135 -4.96 -2.39 13.32
C GLY A 135 -4.67 -2.90 11.92
N ALA A 136 -4.12 -4.10 11.82
CA ALA A 136 -3.83 -4.74 10.54
C ALA A 136 -4.35 -6.18 10.51
N SER A 137 -5.04 -6.54 9.43
CA SER A 137 -5.63 -7.87 9.27
C SER A 137 -4.62 -9.02 9.20
N ARG A 138 -3.35 -8.71 8.92
CA ARG A 138 -2.25 -9.69 8.82
C ARG A 138 -1.85 -10.27 10.18
N PHE A 139 -2.15 -9.57 11.27
CA PHE A 139 -1.81 -10.02 12.61
C PHE A 139 -2.93 -10.87 13.21
N SER A 140 -2.57 -11.75 14.14
CA SER A 140 -3.54 -12.55 14.90
C SER A 140 -4.52 -11.66 15.64
N GLN A 141 -5.70 -12.16 15.94
CA GLN A 141 -6.78 -11.41 16.57
C GLN A 141 -6.38 -10.72 17.89
N SER A 142 -5.51 -11.38 18.68
CA SER A 142 -5.00 -10.85 19.95
C SER A 142 -3.93 -9.75 19.81
N GLN A 143 -3.24 -9.68 18.68
CA GLN A 143 -2.14 -8.74 18.44
C GLN A 143 -2.41 -7.79 17.26
N ARG A 144 -3.66 -7.72 16.84
CA ARG A 144 -4.06 -6.96 15.64
C ARG A 144 -3.92 -5.46 15.79
N TYR A 145 -4.04 -4.93 17.01
CA TYR A 145 -4.05 -3.49 17.29
C TYR A 145 -2.84 -3.05 18.10
N GLY A 146 -2.19 -1.97 17.64
CA GLY A 146 -1.15 -1.25 18.36
C GLY A 146 -1.60 0.17 18.69
N THR A 147 -1.16 0.71 19.82
CA THR A 147 -1.41 2.10 20.22
C THR A 147 -0.09 2.83 20.35
N PHE A 148 0.01 4.00 19.74
CA PHE A 148 1.24 4.78 19.58
C PHE A 148 1.01 6.21 20.10
N PRO A 149 1.34 6.50 21.37
CA PRO A 149 1.33 7.85 21.89
C PRO A 149 2.60 8.60 21.50
N SER A 150 2.49 9.91 21.29
CA SER A 150 3.61 10.83 21.08
C SER A 150 3.31 12.18 21.70
N ALA A 151 4.33 12.86 22.22
CA ALA A 151 4.22 14.21 22.75
C ALA A 151 5.44 15.04 22.36
N SER A 152 5.25 16.34 22.15
CA SER A 152 6.34 17.28 21.94
C SER A 152 6.07 18.59 22.66
N PHE A 153 7.14 19.29 23.06
CA PHE A 153 7.12 20.60 23.66
C PHE A 153 8.06 21.51 22.88
N GLY A 154 7.60 22.73 22.60
CA GLY A 154 8.38 23.78 21.95
C GLY A 154 8.36 25.06 22.79
N TRP A 155 9.50 25.73 22.88
CA TRP A 155 9.64 27.03 23.52
C TRP A 155 10.25 28.02 22.55
N ARG A 156 9.54 29.13 22.31
CA ARG A 156 10.03 30.27 21.51
C ARG A 156 10.78 31.24 22.41
N VAL A 157 12.05 30.98 22.60
CA VAL A 157 12.92 31.81 23.45
C VAL A 157 13.01 33.25 22.98
N SER A 158 12.94 33.47 21.67
CA SER A 158 12.98 34.82 21.06
C SER A 158 11.82 35.73 21.46
N GLU A 159 10.74 35.18 21.96
CA GLU A 159 9.56 35.94 22.38
C GLU A 159 9.60 36.25 23.91
N GLU A 160 10.66 35.88 24.61
CA GLU A 160 10.82 36.20 26.02
C GLU A 160 11.36 37.61 26.23
N ALA A 161 10.92 38.27 27.30
CA ALA A 161 11.29 39.66 27.63
C ALA A 161 12.81 39.88 27.72
N PHE A 162 13.57 38.85 28.14
CA PHE A 162 15.04 38.96 28.24
C PHE A 162 15.74 38.93 26.87
N MET A 163 15.03 38.59 25.80
CA MET A 163 15.56 38.57 24.42
C MET A 163 15.21 39.84 23.61
N GLU A 164 14.35 40.71 24.13
CA GLU A 164 13.92 41.92 23.39
C GLU A 164 15.07 42.84 22.96
N ASN A 165 16.17 42.90 23.74
CA ASN A 165 17.33 43.72 23.47
C ASN A 165 18.39 43.03 22.57
N THR A 166 18.14 41.83 22.07
CA THR A 166 19.07 41.05 21.23
C THR A 166 18.66 41.01 19.74
N ARG A 167 17.59 41.71 19.37
CA ARG A 167 17.13 41.87 17.99
C ARG A 167 17.78 43.05 17.28
#